data_8260cdad55878f23880a2e5bbaa467a4
#
_entry.id   8260cdad55878f23880a2e5bbaa467a4
#
_cell.length_a   1.000
_cell.length_b   1.000
_cell.length_c   1.000
_cell.angle_alpha   90.00
_cell.angle_beta   90.00
_cell.angle_gamma   90.00
#
_symmetry.space_group_name_H-M   'P 1'
#
loop_
_entity.id
_entity.type
_entity.pdbx_description
1 polymer ?
#
loop_
_entity_poly.entity_id
_entity_poly.type
_entity_poly.pdbx_seq_one_letter_code
_entity_poly.pdbx_strand_id
1 'polypeptide(L)'
;SSLWRQICDFFITEYKHLTTVNKSDRPWQMPIAASLAMGLPLLIGVHFQHLNYGLPGCLGGMVFLYLPNTPMYHRIVTLMTCAFGMVTCYSLGVISQFTPELMVPCLGIIATVVTIACRFFMIPPPGSLFFIMAASIGMFIPMDVLQVPFFIGLMSLGSILALAVAIIYSLFILRIRSAGPIAKVQAPTFEFVIFDSVMIGLTVALSLAVALSLNLPRPYWVPISCLSVIQGLSTKAGWNTLVQRIVGSATGLLLSFYILSLDLDNWTICFVMMGLNFLIETLAVRQFGLALVFLTPLTIFIAEAARRGVDDTPFVVIRSRLTDTVLGSAIGIICGWCLSQPKFRELISAQMRKLIPDHH
;
A
#
# COMPACT_ATOMS: atom_id res chain seq x y z
N SER A 1 29.70 -30.90 6.62
CA SER A 1 28.69 -31.11 7.68
C SER A 1 28.26 -29.79 8.40
N SER A 2 29.10 -28.75 8.42
CA SER A 2 28.76 -27.47 9.06
C SER A 2 27.76 -26.64 8.22
N LEU A 3 27.93 -26.61 6.91
CA LEU A 3 27.06 -25.88 5.99
C LEU A 3 25.62 -26.41 6.01
N TRP A 4 25.45 -27.71 6.06
CA TRP A 4 24.12 -28.33 6.12
C TRP A 4 23.39 -28.04 7.42
N ARG A 5 24.11 -28.00 8.54
CA ARG A 5 23.51 -27.55 9.81
C ARG A 5 23.10 -26.10 9.77
N GLN A 6 23.92 -25.20 9.23
CA GLN A 6 23.58 -23.78 9.07
C GLN A 6 22.34 -23.58 8.19
N ILE A 7 22.22 -24.36 7.11
CA ILE A 7 21.03 -24.33 6.25
C ILE A 7 19.80 -24.84 7.00
N CYS A 8 19.89 -25.94 7.72
CA CYS A 8 18.78 -26.46 8.51
C CYS A 8 18.36 -25.49 9.62
N ASP A 9 19.31 -24.91 10.35
CA ASP A 9 19.04 -23.93 11.39
C ASP A 9 18.39 -22.66 10.84
N PHE A 10 18.82 -22.22 9.65
CA PHE A 10 18.20 -21.13 8.93
C PHE A 10 16.72 -21.45 8.62
N PHE A 11 16.42 -22.60 8.00
CA PHE A 11 15.05 -22.98 7.68
C PHE A 11 14.18 -23.17 8.94
N ILE A 12 14.72 -23.71 10.01
CA ILE A 12 13.99 -23.85 11.28
C ILE A 12 13.68 -22.49 11.88
N THR A 13 14.61 -21.56 11.84
CA THR A 13 14.43 -20.20 12.34
C THR A 13 13.38 -19.45 11.53
N GLU A 14 13.45 -19.52 10.20
CA GLU A 14 12.45 -18.90 9.32
C GLU A 14 11.06 -19.53 9.51
N TYR A 15 10.98 -20.83 9.65
CA TYR A 15 9.71 -21.53 9.96
C TYR A 15 9.11 -21.04 11.28
N LYS A 16 9.92 -20.86 12.33
CA LYS A 16 9.47 -20.30 13.60
C LYS A 16 8.94 -18.87 13.44
N HIS A 17 9.64 -18.03 12.69
CA HIS A 17 9.19 -16.66 12.40
C HIS A 17 7.87 -16.63 11.62
N LEU A 18 7.69 -17.54 10.66
CA LEU A 18 6.45 -17.65 9.89
C LEU A 18 5.26 -18.16 10.70
N THR A 19 5.50 -18.99 11.70
CA THR A 19 4.42 -19.63 12.49
C THR A 19 4.15 -18.97 13.83
N THR A 20 5.02 -18.05 14.27
CA THR A 20 4.85 -17.37 15.56
C THR A 20 3.81 -16.26 15.46
N VAL A 21 2.75 -16.37 16.24
CA VAL A 21 1.71 -15.34 16.36
C VAL A 21 1.96 -14.53 17.63
N ASN A 22 2.26 -13.24 17.46
CA ASN A 22 2.53 -12.34 18.57
C ASN A 22 1.22 -11.88 19.23
N LYS A 23 1.28 -11.65 20.53
CA LYS A 23 0.21 -10.97 21.26
C LYS A 23 0.22 -9.48 20.93
N SER A 24 -0.95 -8.87 20.85
CA SER A 24 -1.10 -7.44 20.60
C SER A 24 -2.12 -6.84 21.58
N ASP A 25 -1.81 -5.62 22.05
CA ASP A 25 -2.73 -4.82 22.88
C ASP A 25 -3.71 -3.99 22.05
N ARG A 26 -3.73 -4.18 20.74
CA ARG A 26 -4.62 -3.48 19.83
C ARG A 26 -6.08 -3.81 20.14
N PRO A 27 -6.98 -2.81 20.25
CA PRO A 27 -8.40 -3.07 20.49
C PRO A 27 -9.00 -3.96 19.40
N TRP A 28 -9.77 -4.97 19.80
CA TRP A 28 -10.44 -5.87 18.85
C TRP A 28 -11.52 -5.16 18.01
N GLN A 29 -12.00 -3.99 18.45
CA GLN A 29 -12.99 -3.18 17.75
C GLN A 29 -12.38 -2.46 16.54
N MET A 30 -11.07 -2.23 16.52
CA MET A 30 -10.42 -1.52 15.42
C MET A 30 -10.51 -2.27 14.09
N PRO A 31 -10.26 -3.59 13.99
CA PRO A 31 -10.47 -4.33 12.75
C PRO A 31 -11.91 -4.26 12.22
N ILE A 32 -12.89 -4.26 13.10
CA ILE A 32 -14.30 -4.10 12.71
C ILE A 32 -14.54 -2.72 12.10
N ALA A 33 -14.06 -1.66 12.75
CA ALA A 33 -14.20 -0.30 12.24
C ALA A 33 -13.46 -0.10 10.91
N ALA A 34 -12.26 -0.67 10.76
CA ALA A 34 -11.52 -0.65 9.50
C ALA A 34 -12.27 -1.35 8.37
N SER A 35 -12.88 -2.49 8.65
CA SER A 35 -13.69 -3.24 7.68
C SER A 35 -14.95 -2.47 7.27
N LEU A 36 -15.59 -1.79 8.20
CA LEU A 36 -16.72 -0.92 7.90
C LEU A 36 -16.32 0.29 7.06
N ALA A 37 -15.21 0.95 7.40
CA ALA A 37 -14.71 2.11 6.65
C ALA A 37 -14.42 1.77 5.18
N MET A 38 -13.85 0.60 4.92
CA MET A 38 -13.57 0.13 3.57
C MET A 38 -14.81 -0.46 2.89
N GLY A 39 -15.62 -1.21 3.64
CA GLY A 39 -16.72 -2.00 3.08
C GLY A 39 -18.00 -1.22 2.83
N LEU A 40 -18.29 -0.17 3.58
CA LEU A 40 -19.51 0.63 3.38
C LEU A 40 -19.62 1.23 1.97
N PRO A 41 -18.56 1.82 1.38
CA PRO A 41 -18.62 2.27 -0.01
C PRO A 41 -18.94 1.15 -0.99
N LEU A 42 -18.37 -0.04 -0.78
CA LEU A 42 -18.65 -1.22 -1.60
C LEU A 42 -20.11 -1.67 -1.50
N LEU A 43 -20.63 -1.75 -0.29
CA LEU A 43 -22.02 -2.14 -0.05
C LEU A 43 -22.99 -1.13 -0.66
N ILE A 44 -22.72 0.16 -0.55
CA ILE A 44 -23.50 1.22 -1.19
C ILE A 44 -23.44 1.07 -2.72
N GLY A 45 -22.26 0.85 -3.26
CA GLY A 45 -22.08 0.63 -4.70
C GLY A 45 -22.86 -0.57 -5.22
N VAL A 46 -22.84 -1.68 -4.51
CA VAL A 46 -23.61 -2.89 -4.88
C VAL A 46 -25.10 -2.67 -4.77
N HIS A 47 -25.56 -1.99 -3.73
CA HIS A 47 -26.98 -1.67 -3.55
C HIS A 47 -27.56 -0.92 -4.76
N PHE A 48 -26.80 0.00 -5.32
CA PHE A 48 -27.16 0.74 -6.53
C PHE A 48 -26.76 0.03 -7.84
N GLN A 49 -26.34 -1.22 -7.77
CA GLN A 49 -25.89 -2.05 -8.92
C GLN A 49 -24.68 -1.47 -9.68
N HIS A 50 -23.85 -0.70 -9.01
CA HIS A 50 -22.64 -0.07 -9.53
C HIS A 50 -21.43 -0.36 -8.66
N LEU A 51 -21.01 -1.63 -8.59
CA LEU A 51 -19.84 -2.04 -7.80
C LEU A 51 -18.57 -1.28 -8.21
N ASN A 52 -18.41 -1.01 -9.50
CA ASN A 52 -17.30 -0.24 -10.04
C ASN A 52 -17.20 1.18 -9.47
N TYR A 53 -18.31 1.78 -9.05
CA TYR A 53 -18.32 3.08 -8.36
C TYR A 53 -17.97 2.96 -6.88
N GLY A 54 -18.19 1.81 -6.28
CA GLY A 54 -17.80 1.54 -4.89
C GLY A 54 -16.30 1.38 -4.67
N LEU A 55 -15.54 1.06 -5.71
CA LEU A 55 -14.11 0.80 -5.59
C LEU A 55 -13.25 2.02 -5.31
N PRO A 56 -13.42 3.17 -6.00
CA PRO A 56 -12.76 4.40 -5.59
C PRO A 56 -13.11 4.79 -4.15
N GLY A 57 -14.36 4.60 -3.75
CA GLY A 57 -14.80 4.78 -2.37
C GLY A 57 -14.08 3.83 -1.38
N CYS A 58 -13.87 2.60 -1.76
CA CYS A 58 -13.09 1.61 -1.00
C CYS A 58 -11.62 2.06 -0.82
N LEU A 59 -10.98 2.55 -1.87
CA LEU A 59 -9.64 3.14 -1.78
C LEU A 59 -9.62 4.33 -0.80
N GLY A 60 -10.61 5.21 -0.89
CA GLY A 60 -10.79 6.30 0.07
C GLY A 60 -10.98 5.80 1.50
N GLY A 61 -11.69 4.69 1.67
CA GLY A 61 -11.90 4.02 2.96
C GLY A 61 -10.61 3.52 3.61
N MET A 62 -9.59 3.24 2.82
CA MET A 62 -8.27 2.82 3.32
C MET A 62 -7.53 3.92 4.11
N VAL A 63 -7.98 5.16 4.06
CA VAL A 63 -7.49 6.24 4.93
C VAL A 63 -7.59 5.86 6.40
N PHE A 64 -8.57 5.06 6.78
CA PHE A 64 -8.72 4.57 8.16
C PHE A 64 -7.48 3.86 8.70
N LEU A 65 -6.68 3.23 7.84
CA LEU A 65 -5.45 2.53 8.22
C LEU A 65 -4.40 3.44 8.86
N TYR A 66 -4.50 4.74 8.64
CA TYR A 66 -3.59 5.74 9.21
C TYR A 66 -4.05 6.30 10.56
N LEU A 67 -5.12 5.73 11.16
CA LEU A 67 -5.61 6.16 12.46
C LEU A 67 -4.58 5.88 13.56
N PRO A 68 -4.00 6.94 14.19
CA PRO A 68 -3.04 6.76 15.28
C PRO A 68 -3.76 6.50 16.61
N ASN A 69 -3.06 5.89 17.57
CA ASN A 69 -3.54 5.75 18.94
C ASN A 69 -3.14 6.97 19.79
N THR A 70 -3.75 8.10 19.51
CA THR A 70 -3.41 9.41 20.08
C THR A 70 -4.69 10.14 20.54
N PRO A 71 -4.60 11.32 21.17
CA PRO A 71 -5.78 12.10 21.49
C PRO A 71 -6.63 12.46 20.27
N MET A 72 -7.92 12.70 20.48
CA MET A 72 -8.92 12.87 19.42
C MET A 72 -8.53 13.92 18.38
N TYR A 73 -8.02 15.07 18.80
CA TYR A 73 -7.65 16.14 17.87
C TYR A 73 -6.53 15.71 16.90
N HIS A 74 -5.55 14.97 17.39
CA HIS A 74 -4.45 14.47 16.57
C HIS A 74 -4.93 13.39 15.59
N ARG A 75 -5.86 12.54 16.01
CA ARG A 75 -6.49 11.53 15.13
C ARG A 75 -7.19 12.17 13.94
N ILE A 76 -8.01 13.19 14.21
CA ILE A 76 -8.77 13.90 13.18
C ILE A 76 -7.82 14.61 12.20
N VAL A 77 -6.85 15.36 12.70
CA VAL A 77 -5.89 16.08 11.85
C VAL A 77 -5.07 15.13 11.00
N THR A 78 -4.58 14.04 11.58
CA THR A 78 -3.80 13.02 10.85
C THR A 78 -4.63 12.39 9.73
N LEU A 79 -5.87 11.99 10.02
CA LEU A 79 -6.72 11.36 9.00
C LEU A 79 -7.14 12.34 7.91
N MET A 80 -7.44 13.59 8.25
CA MET A 80 -7.75 14.61 7.24
C MET A 80 -6.57 14.86 6.31
N THR A 81 -5.38 14.94 6.85
CA THR A 81 -4.15 15.11 6.07
C THR A 81 -3.90 13.91 5.15
N CYS A 82 -4.04 12.70 5.66
CA CYS A 82 -3.89 11.48 4.87
C CYS A 82 -4.99 11.36 3.79
N ALA A 83 -6.22 11.71 4.11
CA ALA A 83 -7.32 11.72 3.14
C ALA A 83 -7.05 12.69 2.00
N PHE A 84 -6.63 13.90 2.31
CA PHE A 84 -6.24 14.89 1.30
C PHE A 84 -5.10 14.39 0.43
N GLY A 85 -4.07 13.82 1.03
CA GLY A 85 -2.92 13.27 0.31
C GLY A 85 -3.31 12.11 -0.63
N MET A 86 -4.12 11.17 -0.17
CA MET A 86 -4.56 10.03 -0.98
C MET A 86 -5.47 10.47 -2.13
N VAL A 87 -6.41 11.38 -1.90
CA VAL A 87 -7.27 11.91 -2.95
C VAL A 87 -6.45 12.68 -3.99
N THR A 88 -5.47 13.45 -3.55
CA THR A 88 -4.56 14.18 -4.45
C THR A 88 -3.73 13.21 -5.29
N CYS A 89 -3.15 12.17 -4.69
CA CYS A 89 -2.38 11.15 -5.41
C CYS A 89 -3.24 10.42 -6.44
N TYR A 90 -4.43 10.00 -6.05
CA TYR A 90 -5.37 9.36 -6.97
C TYR A 90 -5.75 10.28 -8.13
N SER A 91 -6.05 11.54 -7.85
CA SER A 91 -6.42 12.54 -8.85
C SER A 91 -5.30 12.79 -9.85
N LEU A 92 -4.07 12.93 -9.39
CA LEU A 92 -2.91 13.09 -10.26
C LEU A 92 -2.66 11.84 -11.11
N GLY A 93 -2.84 10.66 -10.52
CA GLY A 93 -2.77 9.41 -11.25
C GLY A 93 -3.80 9.32 -12.37
N VAL A 94 -5.05 9.60 -12.06
CA VAL A 94 -6.16 9.58 -13.03
C VAL A 94 -5.92 10.59 -14.15
N ILE A 95 -5.52 11.80 -13.83
CA ILE A 95 -5.26 12.85 -14.84
C ILE A 95 -4.07 12.47 -15.74
N SER A 96 -3.04 11.85 -15.19
CA SER A 96 -1.84 11.49 -15.94
C SER A 96 -2.09 10.44 -17.02
N GLN A 97 -3.14 9.63 -16.92
CA GLN A 97 -3.45 8.60 -17.92
C GLN A 97 -3.77 9.17 -19.32
N PHE A 98 -4.22 10.43 -19.39
CA PHE A 98 -4.54 11.11 -20.65
C PHE A 98 -3.30 11.65 -21.37
N THR A 99 -2.14 11.62 -20.72
CA THR A 99 -0.85 11.98 -21.28
C THR A 99 0.15 10.88 -20.92
N PRO A 100 0.19 9.77 -21.67
CA PRO A 100 0.97 8.58 -21.32
C PRO A 100 2.46 8.85 -21.09
N GLU A 101 3.01 9.83 -21.78
CA GLU A 101 4.43 10.24 -21.66
C GLU A 101 4.77 10.82 -20.29
N LEU A 102 3.78 11.38 -19.58
CA LEU A 102 3.95 11.96 -18.25
C LEU A 102 3.69 10.98 -17.12
N MET A 103 3.22 9.77 -17.38
CA MET A 103 2.86 8.80 -16.33
C MET A 103 4.06 8.44 -15.47
N VAL A 104 5.19 8.10 -16.07
CA VAL A 104 6.41 7.71 -15.37
C VAL A 104 6.98 8.87 -14.53
N PRO A 105 7.21 10.08 -15.08
CA PRO A 105 7.64 11.22 -14.30
C PRO A 105 6.65 11.60 -13.19
N CYS A 106 5.37 11.56 -13.47
CA CYS A 106 4.32 11.87 -12.51
C CYS A 106 4.37 10.93 -11.29
N LEU A 107 4.46 9.62 -11.53
CA LEU A 107 4.55 8.65 -10.44
C LEU A 107 5.84 8.83 -9.64
N GLY A 108 6.96 9.10 -10.29
CA GLY A 108 8.23 9.38 -9.64
C GLY A 108 8.17 10.61 -8.72
N ILE A 109 7.57 11.69 -9.18
CA ILE A 109 7.38 12.92 -8.39
C ILE A 109 6.42 12.66 -7.23
N ILE A 110 5.30 12.00 -7.45
CA ILE A 110 4.35 11.63 -6.40
C ILE A 110 5.05 10.79 -5.34
N ALA A 111 5.77 9.75 -5.73
CA ALA A 111 6.49 8.87 -4.81
C ALA A 111 7.52 9.64 -3.98
N THR A 112 8.26 10.55 -4.60
CA THR A 112 9.25 11.40 -3.91
C THR A 112 8.58 12.31 -2.89
N VAL A 113 7.59 13.08 -3.30
CA VAL A 113 6.91 14.07 -2.43
C VAL A 113 6.19 13.38 -1.28
N VAL A 114 5.46 12.31 -1.55
CA VAL A 114 4.73 11.56 -0.52
C VAL A 114 5.69 10.90 0.46
N THR A 115 6.80 10.35 0.00
CA THR A 115 7.81 9.76 0.88
C THR A 115 8.45 10.81 1.77
N ILE A 116 8.77 11.99 1.24
CA ILE A 116 9.25 13.13 2.04
C ILE A 116 8.22 13.48 3.12
N ALA A 117 6.98 13.69 2.74
CA ALA A 117 5.91 14.05 3.67
C ALA A 117 5.70 12.99 4.76
N CYS A 118 5.65 11.72 4.40
CA CYS A 118 5.48 10.62 5.35
C CYS A 118 6.64 10.52 6.34
N ARG A 119 7.86 10.78 5.90
CA ARG A 119 9.04 10.76 6.78
C ARG A 119 9.11 11.96 7.70
N PHE A 120 8.76 13.16 7.21
CA PHE A 120 8.71 14.36 8.03
C PHE A 120 7.67 14.28 9.13
N PHE A 121 6.48 13.82 8.83
CA PHE A 121 5.38 13.67 9.79
C PHE A 121 5.43 12.35 10.57
N MET A 122 6.44 11.52 10.35
CA MET A 122 6.61 10.22 11.00
C MET A 122 5.34 9.36 10.94
N ILE A 123 4.75 9.29 9.76
CA ILE A 123 3.56 8.46 9.55
C ILE A 123 3.96 6.98 9.72
N PRO A 124 3.27 6.23 10.59
CA PRO A 124 3.59 4.83 10.83
C PRO A 124 3.35 3.98 9.58
N PRO A 125 3.95 2.76 9.50
CA PRO A 125 3.64 1.84 8.42
C PRO A 125 2.13 1.67 8.24
N PRO A 126 1.62 1.64 7.01
CA PRO A 126 2.30 1.39 5.74
C PRO A 126 2.97 2.61 5.08
N GLY A 127 3.01 3.77 5.71
CA GLY A 127 3.68 4.95 5.20
C GLY A 127 3.16 5.40 3.84
N SER A 128 4.05 5.62 2.89
CA SER A 128 3.71 6.10 1.55
C SER A 128 3.06 5.06 0.62
N LEU A 129 3.03 3.78 1.01
CA LEU A 129 2.61 2.69 0.11
C LEU A 129 1.20 2.87 -0.46
N PHE A 130 0.22 3.17 0.38
CA PHE A 130 -1.17 3.32 -0.08
C PHE A 130 -1.41 4.59 -0.88
N PHE A 131 -0.67 5.66 -0.63
CA PHE A 131 -0.70 6.87 -1.45
C PHE A 131 -0.23 6.59 -2.88
N ILE A 132 0.90 5.91 -3.01
CA ILE A 132 1.47 5.54 -4.30
C ILE A 132 0.61 4.48 -4.99
N MET A 133 0.03 3.56 -4.23
CA MET A 133 -0.92 2.59 -4.75
C MET A 133 -2.16 3.27 -5.34
N ALA A 134 -2.72 4.26 -4.66
CA ALA A 134 -3.86 5.03 -5.16
C ALA A 134 -3.51 5.75 -6.48
N ALA A 135 -2.33 6.37 -6.57
CA ALA A 135 -1.85 7.00 -7.79
C ALA A 135 -1.66 5.98 -8.92
N SER A 136 -1.01 4.87 -8.64
CA SER A 136 -0.74 3.83 -9.64
C SER A 136 -2.02 3.19 -10.18
N ILE A 137 -2.96 2.85 -9.31
CA ILE A 137 -4.25 2.31 -9.72
C ILE A 137 -5.02 3.35 -10.53
N GLY A 138 -5.04 4.61 -10.09
CA GLY A 138 -5.69 5.70 -10.80
C GLY A 138 -5.16 5.91 -12.22
N MET A 139 -3.88 5.68 -12.45
CA MET A 139 -3.26 5.80 -13.78
C MET A 139 -3.81 4.79 -14.80
N PHE A 140 -4.29 3.65 -14.35
CA PHE A 140 -4.65 2.52 -15.22
C PHE A 140 -6.13 2.10 -15.14
N ILE A 141 -6.94 2.79 -14.34
CA ILE A 141 -8.38 2.58 -14.37
C ILE A 141 -8.94 3.23 -15.65
N PRO A 142 -9.56 2.46 -16.56
CA PRO A 142 -10.14 3.01 -17.78
C PRO A 142 -11.29 3.97 -17.46
N MET A 143 -11.19 5.21 -17.90
CA MET A 143 -12.26 6.19 -17.81
C MET A 143 -12.14 7.27 -18.88
N ASP A 144 -13.27 7.89 -19.22
CA ASP A 144 -13.29 9.06 -20.09
C ASP A 144 -12.96 10.34 -19.32
N VAL A 145 -12.47 11.35 -20.00
CA VAL A 145 -12.14 12.65 -19.40
C VAL A 145 -13.30 13.25 -18.62
N LEU A 146 -14.53 13.10 -19.12
CA LEU A 146 -15.73 13.61 -18.45
C LEU A 146 -16.10 12.87 -17.16
N GLN A 147 -15.59 11.65 -16.99
CA GLN A 147 -15.81 10.85 -15.79
C GLN A 147 -14.81 11.16 -14.66
N VAL A 148 -13.72 11.87 -14.95
CA VAL A 148 -12.64 12.16 -14.00
C VAL A 148 -13.18 12.85 -12.72
N PRO A 149 -13.96 13.94 -12.78
CA PRO A 149 -14.48 14.57 -11.58
C PRO A 149 -15.38 13.64 -10.75
N PHE A 150 -16.14 12.80 -11.42
CA PHE A 150 -17.03 11.85 -10.76
C PHE A 150 -16.25 10.80 -9.95
N PHE A 151 -15.21 10.18 -10.54
CA PHE A 151 -14.38 9.19 -9.83
C PHE A 151 -13.57 9.80 -8.70
N ILE A 152 -13.03 11.01 -8.88
CA ILE A 152 -12.36 11.75 -7.80
C ILE A 152 -13.35 12.05 -6.68
N GLY A 153 -14.56 12.44 -7.00
CA GLY A 153 -15.65 12.66 -6.05
C GLY A 153 -16.01 11.39 -5.27
N LEU A 154 -16.07 10.25 -5.92
CA LEU A 154 -16.34 8.96 -5.26
C LEU A 154 -15.24 8.60 -4.26
N MET A 155 -13.98 8.79 -4.61
CA MET A 155 -12.88 8.56 -3.68
C MET A 155 -12.93 9.54 -2.50
N SER A 156 -13.24 10.81 -2.76
CA SER A 156 -13.40 11.82 -1.71
C SER A 156 -14.53 11.48 -0.74
N LEU A 157 -15.67 11.02 -1.25
CA LEU A 157 -16.80 10.56 -0.43
C LEU A 157 -16.42 9.34 0.40
N GLY A 158 -15.68 8.39 -0.15
CA GLY A 158 -15.16 7.25 0.58
C GLY A 158 -14.22 7.66 1.72
N SER A 159 -13.37 8.64 1.48
CA SER A 159 -12.47 9.21 2.51
C SER A 159 -13.26 9.93 3.61
N ILE A 160 -14.30 10.68 3.26
CA ILE A 160 -15.18 11.35 4.25
C ILE A 160 -15.91 10.30 5.09
N LEU A 161 -16.40 9.24 4.47
CA LEU A 161 -17.05 8.15 5.18
C LEU A 161 -16.08 7.44 6.13
N ALA A 162 -14.83 7.21 5.70
CA ALA A 162 -13.78 6.68 6.56
C ALA A 162 -13.48 7.59 7.77
N LEU A 163 -13.45 8.90 7.55
CA LEU A 163 -13.33 9.88 8.64
C LEU A 163 -14.50 9.80 9.62
N ALA A 164 -15.73 9.70 9.13
CA ALA A 164 -16.91 9.55 9.97
C ALA A 164 -16.83 8.27 10.82
N VAL A 165 -16.49 7.15 10.22
CA VAL A 165 -16.31 5.88 10.94
C VAL A 165 -15.19 5.99 11.97
N ALA A 166 -14.08 6.64 11.63
CA ALA A 166 -12.95 6.84 12.54
C ALA A 166 -13.31 7.74 13.72
N ILE A 167 -14.11 8.78 13.50
CA ILE A 167 -14.58 9.66 14.58
C ILE A 167 -15.49 8.89 15.53
N ILE A 168 -16.47 8.16 15.02
CA ILE A 168 -17.39 7.36 15.84
C ILE A 168 -16.61 6.30 16.62
N TYR A 169 -15.71 5.58 15.95
CA TYR A 169 -14.84 4.61 16.60
C TYR A 169 -13.98 5.24 17.70
N SER A 170 -13.37 6.39 17.42
CA SER A 170 -12.49 7.09 18.37
C SER A 170 -13.26 7.62 19.58
N LEU A 171 -14.46 8.14 19.40
CA LEU A 171 -15.34 8.56 20.51
C LEU A 171 -15.70 7.37 21.40
N PHE A 172 -15.93 6.21 20.83
CA PHE A 172 -16.22 5.00 21.57
C PHE A 172 -15.00 4.48 22.32
N ILE A 173 -13.87 4.29 21.62
CA ILE A 173 -12.69 3.65 22.20
C ILE A 173 -11.99 4.51 23.25
N LEU A 174 -11.99 5.83 23.10
CA LEU A 174 -11.37 6.74 24.07
C LEU A 174 -12.14 6.87 25.38
N ARG A 175 -13.40 6.41 25.43
CA ARG A 175 -14.17 6.23 26.67
C ARG A 175 -13.75 5.01 27.46
N ILE A 176 -13.21 4.00 26.79
CA ILE A 176 -12.86 2.69 27.36
C ILE A 176 -11.36 2.63 27.66
N ARG A 177 -10.54 3.20 26.78
CA ARG A 177 -9.08 3.18 26.87
C ARG A 177 -8.50 4.59 26.82
N SER A 178 -7.42 4.82 27.57
CA SER A 178 -6.68 6.08 27.48
C SER A 178 -5.93 6.20 26.15
N ALA A 179 -5.82 7.42 25.65
CA ALA A 179 -5.03 7.72 24.47
C ALA A 179 -3.54 7.54 24.76
N GLY A 180 -2.82 7.01 23.77
CA GLY A 180 -1.36 6.96 23.79
C GLY A 180 -0.73 8.34 23.62
N PRO A 181 0.57 8.51 23.96
CA PRO A 181 1.27 9.77 23.74
C PRO A 181 1.49 10.05 22.25
N ILE A 182 1.47 11.32 21.89
CA ILE A 182 1.90 11.75 20.56
C ILE A 182 3.41 11.55 20.47
N ALA A 183 3.87 10.84 19.45
CA ALA A 183 5.30 10.64 19.21
C ALA A 183 5.99 11.99 19.03
N LYS A 184 7.04 12.24 19.83
CA LYS A 184 7.89 13.41 19.63
C LYS A 184 8.67 13.23 18.33
N VAL A 185 8.51 14.15 17.39
CA VAL A 185 9.23 14.15 16.14
C VAL A 185 10.69 14.47 16.43
N GLN A 186 11.56 13.45 16.40
CA GLN A 186 12.97 13.70 16.16
C GLN A 186 13.11 13.96 14.67
N ALA A 187 13.31 15.22 14.30
CA ALA A 187 13.48 15.59 12.91
C ALA A 187 14.69 14.81 12.33
N PRO A 188 14.48 13.87 11.38
CA PRO A 188 15.61 13.28 10.67
C PRO A 188 16.33 14.39 9.91
N THR A 189 17.62 14.21 9.65
CA THR A 189 18.40 15.19 8.90
C THR A 189 17.74 15.43 7.55
N PHE A 190 17.45 16.68 7.21
CA PHE A 190 16.74 17.06 5.99
C PHE A 190 17.40 16.46 4.73
N GLU A 191 18.74 16.53 4.64
CA GLU A 191 19.50 15.94 3.54
C GLU A 191 19.28 14.42 3.38
N PHE A 192 19.24 13.68 4.49
CA PHE A 192 19.02 12.24 4.47
C PHE A 192 17.62 11.88 3.97
N VAL A 193 16.60 12.59 4.45
CA VAL A 193 15.20 12.37 4.04
C VAL A 193 15.02 12.65 2.55
N ILE A 194 15.56 13.75 2.05
CA ILE A 194 15.45 14.10 0.62
C ILE A 194 16.19 13.09 -0.24
N PHE A 195 17.41 12.72 0.14
CA PHE A 195 18.17 11.72 -0.61
C PHE A 195 17.43 10.41 -0.76
N ASP A 196 17.00 9.82 0.35
CA ASP A 196 16.27 8.56 0.33
C ASP A 196 14.94 8.67 -0.45
N SER A 197 14.22 9.77 -0.29
CA SER A 197 12.94 9.98 -0.95
C SER A 197 13.08 10.13 -2.46
N VAL A 198 14.09 10.86 -2.92
CA VAL A 198 14.41 10.99 -4.35
C VAL A 198 14.81 9.64 -4.93
N MET A 199 15.62 8.87 -4.23
CA MET A 199 16.04 7.54 -4.69
C MET A 199 14.87 6.56 -4.75
N ILE A 200 13.97 6.58 -3.79
CA ILE A 200 12.73 5.78 -3.81
C ILE A 200 11.85 6.22 -4.98
N GLY A 201 11.68 7.51 -5.20
CA GLY A 201 10.92 8.04 -6.33
C GLY A 201 11.49 7.63 -7.68
N LEU A 202 12.81 7.70 -7.84
CA LEU A 202 13.49 7.24 -9.07
C LEU A 202 13.33 5.73 -9.28
N THR A 203 13.41 4.95 -8.22
CA THR A 203 13.23 3.49 -8.30
C THR A 203 11.80 3.12 -8.68
N VAL A 204 10.82 3.76 -8.09
CA VAL A 204 9.41 3.57 -8.43
C VAL A 204 9.13 3.97 -9.88
N ALA A 205 9.66 5.11 -10.33
CA ALA A 205 9.54 5.55 -11.72
C ALA A 205 10.21 4.56 -12.68
N LEU A 206 11.40 4.08 -12.38
CA LEU A 206 12.11 3.08 -13.17
C LEU A 206 11.31 1.78 -13.27
N SER A 207 10.75 1.31 -12.18
CA SER A 207 9.93 0.09 -12.16
C SER A 207 8.70 0.21 -13.07
N LEU A 208 8.03 1.35 -13.05
CA LEU A 208 6.91 1.62 -13.96
C LEU A 208 7.37 1.70 -15.42
N ALA A 209 8.49 2.36 -15.69
CA ALA A 209 9.05 2.44 -17.04
C ALA A 209 9.39 1.06 -17.60
N VAL A 210 9.98 0.19 -16.81
CA VAL A 210 10.27 -1.21 -17.19
C VAL A 210 8.97 -1.97 -17.46
N ALA A 211 7.97 -1.84 -16.61
CA ALA A 211 6.69 -2.49 -16.77
C ALA A 211 5.98 -2.06 -18.07
N LEU A 212 6.01 -0.77 -18.39
CA LEU A 212 5.43 -0.23 -19.63
C LEU A 212 6.22 -0.66 -20.87
N SER A 213 7.55 -0.71 -20.78
CA SER A 213 8.38 -1.15 -21.92
C SER A 213 8.20 -2.62 -22.25
N LEU A 214 7.86 -3.45 -21.28
CA LEU A 214 7.53 -4.86 -21.46
C LEU A 214 6.07 -5.10 -21.86
N ASN A 215 5.27 -4.05 -21.98
CA ASN A 215 3.84 -4.12 -22.33
C ASN A 215 3.04 -5.07 -21.41
N LEU A 216 3.30 -5.00 -20.11
CA LEU A 216 2.57 -5.82 -19.14
C LEU A 216 1.09 -5.40 -19.07
N PRO A 217 0.16 -6.36 -18.96
CA PRO A 217 -1.27 -6.03 -18.97
C PRO A 217 -1.73 -5.24 -17.75
N ARG A 218 -1.03 -5.36 -16.61
CA ARG A 218 -1.32 -4.68 -15.35
C ARG A 218 -0.06 -4.04 -14.76
N PRO A 219 0.50 -3.01 -15.41
CA PRO A 219 1.82 -2.48 -15.05
C PRO A 219 1.84 -1.78 -13.68
N TYR A 220 0.70 -1.36 -13.15
CA TYR A 220 0.60 -0.64 -11.88
C TYR A 220 1.01 -1.47 -10.65
N TRP A 221 1.01 -2.80 -10.72
CA TRP A 221 1.45 -3.65 -9.62
C TRP A 221 2.97 -3.70 -9.48
N VAL A 222 3.73 -3.40 -10.52
CA VAL A 222 5.19 -3.43 -10.47
C VAL A 222 5.76 -2.35 -9.54
N PRO A 223 5.37 -1.06 -9.64
CA PRO A 223 5.81 -0.04 -8.70
C PRO A 223 5.40 -0.34 -7.25
N ILE A 224 4.20 -0.86 -7.05
CA ILE A 224 3.69 -1.20 -5.70
C ILE A 224 4.53 -2.30 -5.08
N SER A 225 4.83 -3.36 -5.82
CA SER A 225 5.68 -4.46 -5.36
C SER A 225 7.11 -4.02 -5.09
N CYS A 226 7.66 -3.17 -5.95
CA CYS A 226 8.97 -2.57 -5.79
C CYS A 226 9.08 -1.76 -4.49
N LEU A 227 8.15 -0.85 -4.26
CA LEU A 227 8.11 -0.04 -3.06
C LEU A 227 7.92 -0.88 -1.79
N SER A 228 7.06 -1.88 -1.86
CA SER A 228 6.83 -2.81 -0.77
C SER A 228 8.11 -3.51 -0.32
N VAL A 229 8.92 -3.96 -1.27
CA VAL A 229 10.21 -4.62 -1.00
C VAL A 229 11.21 -3.64 -0.41
N ILE A 230 11.32 -2.44 -0.96
CA ILE A 230 12.23 -1.41 -0.45
C ILE A 230 11.88 -1.05 1.00
N GLN A 231 10.62 -0.87 1.31
CA GLN A 231 10.17 -0.59 2.69
C GLN A 231 10.46 -1.76 3.63
N GLY A 232 10.30 -2.99 3.17
CA GLY A 232 10.63 -4.20 3.93
C GLY A 232 12.12 -4.31 4.25
N LEU A 233 12.99 -4.01 3.28
CA LEU A 233 14.45 -4.08 3.44
C LEU A 233 15.01 -2.96 4.34
N SER A 234 14.33 -1.84 4.47
CA SER A 234 14.76 -0.72 5.31
C SER A 234 14.49 -0.92 6.80
N THR A 235 13.77 -1.96 7.20
CA THR A 235 13.50 -2.29 8.60
C THR A 235 14.64 -3.10 9.22
N LYS A 236 14.76 -3.06 10.57
CA LYS A 236 15.76 -3.85 11.29
C LYS A 236 15.61 -5.36 11.08
N ALA A 237 14.42 -5.83 10.74
CA ALA A 237 14.09 -7.22 10.48
C ALA A 237 14.06 -7.55 8.96
N GLY A 238 14.77 -6.78 8.14
CA GLY A 238 14.64 -6.73 6.69
C GLY A 238 14.55 -8.07 5.98
N TRP A 239 15.44 -9.03 6.32
CA TRP A 239 15.42 -10.35 5.68
C TRP A 239 14.17 -11.17 6.07
N ASN A 240 13.83 -11.23 7.34
CA ASN A 240 12.65 -11.96 7.81
C ASN A 240 11.36 -11.38 7.21
N THR A 241 11.28 -10.06 7.14
CA THR A 241 10.14 -9.37 6.51
C THR A 241 10.05 -9.71 5.02
N LEU A 242 11.18 -9.78 4.31
CA LEU A 242 11.22 -10.16 2.90
C LEU A 242 10.76 -11.60 2.68
N VAL A 243 11.23 -12.56 3.49
CA VAL A 243 10.80 -13.96 3.42
C VAL A 243 9.31 -14.09 3.71
N GLN A 244 8.81 -13.44 4.76
CA GLN A 244 7.38 -13.41 5.07
C GLN A 244 6.56 -12.83 3.91
N ARG A 245 7.05 -11.78 3.28
CA ARG A 245 6.39 -11.15 2.12
C ARG A 245 6.32 -12.09 0.92
N ILE A 246 7.40 -12.76 0.58
CA ILE A 246 7.44 -13.70 -0.54
C ILE A 246 6.51 -14.89 -0.30
N VAL A 247 6.63 -15.53 0.85
CA VAL A 247 5.82 -16.71 1.21
C VAL A 247 4.34 -16.33 1.37
N GLY A 248 4.04 -15.23 2.05
CA GLY A 248 2.69 -14.72 2.23
C GLY A 248 2.02 -14.35 0.91
N SER A 249 2.73 -13.68 0.01
CA SER A 249 2.22 -13.32 -1.32
C SER A 249 1.99 -14.55 -2.20
N ALA A 250 2.90 -15.51 -2.19
CA ALA A 250 2.72 -16.76 -2.94
C ALA A 250 1.50 -17.57 -2.47
N THR A 251 1.35 -17.72 -1.16
CA THR A 251 0.17 -18.37 -0.57
C THR A 251 -1.11 -17.58 -0.84
N GLY A 252 -1.02 -16.25 -0.78
CA GLY A 252 -2.13 -15.35 -1.09
C GLY A 252 -2.57 -15.44 -2.55
N LEU A 253 -1.66 -15.66 -3.49
CA LEU A 253 -2.00 -15.91 -4.90
C LEU A 253 -2.78 -17.20 -5.09
N LEU A 254 -2.44 -18.26 -4.36
CA LEU A 254 -3.22 -19.50 -4.37
C LEU A 254 -4.63 -19.29 -3.82
N LEU A 255 -4.75 -18.56 -2.71
CA LEU A 255 -6.04 -18.20 -2.14
C LEU A 255 -6.86 -17.34 -3.11
N SER A 256 -6.23 -16.39 -3.78
CA SER A 256 -6.86 -15.52 -4.78
C SER A 256 -7.40 -16.32 -5.96
N PHE A 257 -6.62 -17.27 -6.45
CA PHE A 257 -7.06 -18.18 -7.51
C PHE A 257 -8.29 -18.98 -7.11
N TYR A 258 -8.29 -19.53 -5.89
CA TYR A 258 -9.42 -20.26 -5.35
C TYR A 258 -10.68 -19.39 -5.26
N ILE A 259 -10.57 -18.18 -4.68
CA ILE A 259 -11.72 -17.27 -4.52
C ILE A 259 -12.24 -16.79 -5.88
N LEU A 260 -11.38 -16.45 -6.82
CA LEU A 260 -11.78 -16.03 -8.16
C LEU A 260 -12.45 -17.15 -8.94
N SER A 261 -12.10 -18.40 -8.67
CA SER A 261 -12.69 -19.58 -9.32
C SER A 261 -14.09 -19.88 -8.82
N LEU A 262 -14.53 -19.34 -7.69
CA LEU A 262 -15.86 -19.58 -7.11
C LEU A 262 -16.98 -18.82 -7.82
N ASP A 263 -16.66 -17.87 -8.70
CA ASP A 263 -17.64 -17.06 -9.43
C ASP A 263 -18.72 -16.44 -8.53
N LEU A 264 -18.27 -15.71 -7.52
CA LEU A 264 -19.13 -15.10 -6.51
C LEU A 264 -19.96 -13.94 -7.06
N ASP A 265 -21.17 -13.76 -6.55
CA ASP A 265 -21.98 -12.59 -6.84
C ASP A 265 -21.42 -11.32 -6.15
N ASN A 266 -21.92 -10.15 -6.54
CA ASN A 266 -21.37 -8.87 -6.09
C ASN A 266 -21.50 -8.67 -4.59
N TRP A 267 -22.61 -9.06 -3.98
CA TRP A 267 -22.81 -8.95 -2.53
C TRP A 267 -21.82 -9.83 -1.77
N THR A 268 -21.66 -11.06 -2.21
CA THR A 268 -20.70 -12.00 -1.59
C THR A 268 -19.27 -11.50 -1.71
N ILE A 269 -18.89 -10.92 -2.86
CA ILE A 269 -17.58 -10.29 -3.05
C ILE A 269 -17.36 -9.18 -2.03
N CYS A 270 -18.34 -8.30 -1.81
CA CYS A 270 -18.22 -7.23 -0.83
C CYS A 270 -18.01 -7.76 0.59
N PHE A 271 -18.75 -8.76 1.00
CA PHE A 271 -18.59 -9.38 2.32
C PHE A 271 -17.25 -10.13 2.44
N VAL A 272 -16.80 -10.79 1.39
CA VAL A 272 -15.49 -11.43 1.35
C VAL A 272 -14.37 -10.38 1.50
N MET A 273 -14.45 -9.27 0.81
CA MET A 273 -13.48 -8.18 0.93
C MET A 273 -13.46 -7.58 2.34
N MET A 274 -14.63 -7.39 2.95
CA MET A 274 -14.72 -6.92 4.34
C MET A 274 -14.12 -7.93 5.32
N GLY A 275 -14.38 -9.21 5.15
CA GLY A 275 -13.81 -10.28 5.95
C GLY A 275 -12.28 -10.38 5.79
N LEU A 276 -11.78 -10.25 4.57
CA LEU A 276 -10.35 -10.21 4.29
C LEU A 276 -9.70 -9.01 4.97
N ASN A 277 -10.29 -7.83 4.90
CA ASN A 277 -9.75 -6.65 5.57
C ASN A 277 -9.76 -6.79 7.09
N PHE A 278 -10.80 -7.38 7.65
CA PHE A 278 -10.86 -7.70 9.08
C PHE A 278 -9.70 -8.62 9.51
N LEU A 279 -9.43 -9.66 8.74
CA LEU A 279 -8.33 -10.58 9.01
C LEU A 279 -6.97 -9.90 8.86
N ILE A 280 -6.80 -9.06 7.84
CA ILE A 280 -5.57 -8.30 7.61
C ILE A 280 -5.29 -7.39 8.81
N GLU A 281 -6.27 -6.62 9.24
CA GLU A 281 -6.12 -5.70 10.37
C GLU A 281 -5.87 -6.41 11.70
N THR A 282 -6.45 -7.57 11.90
CA THR A 282 -6.23 -8.39 13.09
C THR A 282 -4.83 -9.00 13.08
N LEU A 283 -4.36 -9.47 11.93
CA LEU A 283 -3.11 -10.23 11.83
C LEU A 283 -1.88 -9.36 11.54
N ALA A 284 -2.04 -8.14 11.02
CA ALA A 284 -0.93 -7.29 10.61
C ALA A 284 0.08 -7.01 11.73
N VAL A 285 -0.40 -6.85 12.96
CA VAL A 285 0.45 -6.63 14.16
C VAL A 285 0.85 -7.93 14.87
N ARG A 286 0.20 -9.04 14.55
CA ARG A 286 0.45 -10.34 15.20
C ARG A 286 1.36 -11.24 14.36
N GLN A 287 1.06 -11.36 13.08
CA GLN A 287 1.83 -12.13 12.12
C GLN A 287 1.71 -11.51 10.73
N PHE A 288 2.74 -10.78 10.33
CA PHE A 288 2.77 -10.03 9.08
C PHE A 288 2.63 -10.92 7.84
N GLY A 289 3.26 -12.10 7.83
CA GLY A 289 3.16 -13.05 6.73
C GLY A 289 1.73 -13.54 6.48
N LEU A 290 0.98 -13.82 7.54
CA LEU A 290 -0.45 -14.19 7.44
C LEU A 290 -1.31 -13.03 6.96
N ALA A 291 -1.01 -11.82 7.39
CA ALA A 291 -1.70 -10.63 6.88
C ALA A 291 -1.52 -10.49 5.36
N LEU A 292 -0.34 -10.76 4.84
CA LEU A 292 -0.07 -10.72 3.41
C LEU A 292 -0.81 -11.78 2.60
N VAL A 293 -1.05 -12.96 3.19
CA VAL A 293 -1.87 -14.02 2.55
C VAL A 293 -3.28 -13.49 2.24
N PHE A 294 -3.87 -12.69 3.11
CA PHE A 294 -5.19 -12.12 2.91
C PHE A 294 -5.17 -10.79 2.16
N LEU A 295 -4.08 -10.03 2.28
CA LEU A 295 -3.91 -8.76 1.56
C LEU A 295 -3.83 -8.96 0.04
N THR A 296 -3.20 -10.03 -0.42
CA THR A 296 -3.07 -10.31 -1.86
C THR A 296 -4.43 -10.48 -2.54
N PRO A 297 -5.37 -11.32 -2.07
CA PRO A 297 -6.71 -11.39 -2.66
C PRO A 297 -7.45 -10.06 -2.58
N LEU A 298 -7.37 -9.35 -1.46
CA LEU A 298 -8.06 -8.08 -1.29
C LEU A 298 -7.62 -7.06 -2.34
N THR A 299 -6.32 -6.90 -2.54
CA THR A 299 -5.78 -5.95 -3.53
C THR A 299 -6.10 -6.36 -4.97
N ILE A 300 -6.15 -7.65 -5.27
CA ILE A 300 -6.57 -8.16 -6.57
C ILE A 300 -8.04 -7.80 -6.81
N PHE A 301 -8.92 -8.01 -5.84
CA PHE A 301 -10.34 -7.64 -5.97
C PHE A 301 -10.53 -6.14 -6.17
N ILE A 302 -9.81 -5.29 -5.43
CA ILE A 302 -9.88 -3.83 -5.59
C ILE A 302 -9.53 -3.42 -7.03
N ALA A 303 -8.50 -4.01 -7.60
CA ALA A 303 -8.06 -3.67 -8.94
C ALA A 303 -8.93 -4.28 -10.05
N GLU A 304 -9.29 -5.56 -9.92
CA GLU A 304 -10.03 -6.28 -10.97
C GLU A 304 -11.49 -5.90 -11.03
N ALA A 305 -12.12 -5.57 -9.92
CA ALA A 305 -13.50 -5.14 -9.93
C ALA A 305 -13.67 -3.79 -10.67
N ALA A 306 -12.62 -2.96 -10.72
CA ALA A 306 -12.61 -1.76 -11.58
C ALA A 306 -12.55 -2.09 -13.09
N ARG A 307 -12.13 -3.29 -13.45
CA ARG A 307 -11.94 -3.74 -14.83
C ARG A 307 -13.05 -4.69 -15.30
N ARG A 308 -14.17 -4.77 -14.61
CA ARG A 308 -15.30 -5.61 -15.01
C ARG A 308 -15.79 -5.27 -16.42
N GLY A 309 -15.81 -6.27 -17.27
CA GLY A 309 -16.11 -6.15 -18.70
C GLY A 309 -14.95 -6.62 -19.59
N VAL A 310 -13.79 -6.92 -19.00
CA VAL A 310 -12.70 -7.64 -19.68
C VAL A 310 -12.82 -9.10 -19.24
N ASP A 311 -13.14 -9.99 -20.17
CA ASP A 311 -13.29 -11.43 -19.92
C ASP A 311 -11.94 -12.10 -19.67
N ASP A 312 -11.30 -11.72 -18.57
CA ASP A 312 -10.07 -12.36 -18.12
C ASP A 312 -10.37 -13.56 -17.24
N THR A 313 -9.78 -14.70 -17.56
CA THR A 313 -9.86 -15.89 -16.72
C THR A 313 -9.09 -15.67 -15.41
N PRO A 314 -9.46 -16.32 -14.29
CA PRO A 314 -8.73 -16.24 -13.04
C PRO A 314 -7.22 -16.54 -13.19
N PHE A 315 -6.88 -17.46 -14.08
CA PHE A 315 -5.50 -17.82 -14.37
C PHE A 315 -4.70 -16.63 -14.94
N VAL A 316 -5.27 -15.87 -15.87
CA VAL A 316 -4.62 -14.70 -16.48
C VAL A 316 -4.36 -13.62 -15.42
N VAL A 317 -5.33 -13.36 -14.55
CA VAL A 317 -5.19 -12.40 -13.45
C VAL A 317 -4.06 -12.80 -12.51
N ILE A 318 -4.04 -14.04 -12.07
CA ILE A 318 -3.02 -14.56 -11.14
C ILE A 318 -1.62 -14.57 -11.79
N ARG A 319 -1.52 -14.98 -13.04
CA ARG A 319 -0.27 -14.94 -13.79
C ARG A 319 0.28 -13.53 -13.93
N SER A 320 -0.56 -12.58 -14.28
CA SER A 320 -0.18 -11.16 -14.35
C SER A 320 0.31 -10.65 -13.00
N ARG A 321 -0.41 -10.94 -11.93
CA ARG A 321 -0.03 -10.55 -10.58
C ARG A 321 1.30 -11.16 -10.15
N LEU A 322 1.52 -12.43 -10.46
CA LEU A 322 2.78 -13.11 -10.16
C LEU A 322 3.95 -12.48 -10.93
N THR A 323 3.78 -12.23 -12.22
CA THR A 323 4.81 -11.60 -13.06
C THR A 323 5.16 -10.21 -12.53
N ASP A 324 4.17 -9.39 -12.23
CA ASP A 324 4.35 -8.03 -11.72
C ASP A 324 5.03 -8.04 -10.35
N THR A 325 4.65 -8.96 -9.48
CA THR A 325 5.25 -9.11 -8.14
C THR A 325 6.71 -9.55 -8.23
N VAL A 326 7.03 -10.51 -9.07
CA VAL A 326 8.41 -10.98 -9.28
C VAL A 326 9.28 -9.88 -9.86
N LEU A 327 8.82 -9.20 -10.90
CA LEU A 327 9.56 -8.12 -11.55
C LEU A 327 9.77 -6.93 -10.60
N GLY A 328 8.72 -6.46 -9.95
CA GLY A 328 8.78 -5.36 -8.99
C GLY A 328 9.68 -5.69 -7.81
N SER A 329 9.58 -6.90 -7.27
CA SER A 329 10.43 -7.37 -6.18
C SER A 329 11.91 -7.45 -6.59
N ALA A 330 12.22 -7.94 -7.78
CA ALA A 330 13.58 -7.99 -8.30
C ALA A 330 14.19 -6.58 -8.43
N ILE A 331 13.45 -5.64 -8.99
CA ILE A 331 13.88 -4.23 -9.10
C ILE A 331 14.07 -3.62 -7.70
N GLY A 332 13.14 -3.88 -6.79
CA GLY A 332 13.20 -3.38 -5.40
C GLY A 332 14.40 -3.93 -4.64
N ILE A 333 14.73 -5.21 -4.80
CA ILE A 333 15.90 -5.84 -4.18
C ILE A 333 17.19 -5.21 -4.72
N ILE A 334 17.33 -5.09 -6.03
CA ILE A 334 18.53 -4.53 -6.67
C ILE A 334 18.73 -3.08 -6.24
N CYS A 335 17.70 -2.26 -6.34
CA CYS A 335 17.79 -0.84 -5.96
C CYS A 335 17.97 -0.65 -4.46
N GLY A 336 17.29 -1.45 -3.63
CA GLY A 336 17.46 -1.43 -2.18
C GLY A 336 18.86 -1.82 -1.75
N TRP A 337 19.45 -2.81 -2.43
CA TRP A 337 20.86 -3.18 -2.20
C TRP A 337 21.81 -2.05 -2.58
N CYS A 338 21.61 -1.41 -3.74
CA CYS A 338 22.40 -0.24 -4.15
C CYS A 338 22.32 0.89 -3.13
N LEU A 339 21.11 1.17 -2.61
CA LEU A 339 20.89 2.20 -1.59
C LEU A 339 21.56 1.89 -0.25
N SER A 340 21.77 0.63 0.07
CA SER A 340 22.43 0.20 1.30
C SER A 340 23.96 0.33 1.24
N GLN A 341 24.55 0.51 0.04
CA GLN A 341 25.98 0.62 -0.14
C GLN A 341 26.51 2.01 0.27
N PRO A 342 27.45 2.11 1.26
CA PRO A 342 27.96 3.40 1.72
C PRO A 342 28.62 4.22 0.61
N LYS A 343 29.40 3.57 -0.24
CA LYS A 343 30.10 4.23 -1.37
C LYS A 343 29.15 4.88 -2.36
N PHE A 344 28.04 4.21 -2.66
CA PHE A 344 27.01 4.72 -3.56
C PHE A 344 26.29 5.94 -2.94
N ARG A 345 25.98 5.85 -1.65
CA ARG A 345 25.37 6.97 -0.90
C ARG A 345 26.28 8.20 -0.86
N GLU A 346 27.56 8.02 -0.59
CA GLU A 346 28.54 9.10 -0.57
C GLU A 346 28.69 9.77 -1.93
N LEU A 347 28.75 8.99 -3.00
CA LEU A 347 28.89 9.50 -4.37
C LEU A 347 27.70 10.39 -4.76
N ILE A 348 26.48 9.93 -4.50
CA ILE A 348 25.27 10.67 -4.85
C ILE A 348 25.06 11.86 -3.92
N SER A 349 25.33 11.72 -2.62
CA SER A 349 25.29 12.85 -1.67
C SER A 349 26.26 13.95 -2.07
N ALA A 350 27.47 13.59 -2.52
CA ALA A 350 28.45 14.56 -3.01
C ALA A 350 27.97 15.29 -4.27
N GLN A 351 27.27 14.61 -5.18
CA GLN A 351 26.69 15.25 -6.36
C GLN A 351 25.49 16.13 -6.01
N MET A 352 24.64 15.70 -5.10
CA MET A 352 23.50 16.50 -4.65
C MET A 352 23.93 17.78 -3.94
N ARG A 353 24.99 17.73 -3.11
CA ARG A 353 25.55 18.93 -2.46
C ARG A 353 26.06 19.96 -3.46
N LYS A 354 26.53 19.52 -4.64
CA LYS A 354 26.95 20.44 -5.71
C LYS A 354 25.77 21.15 -6.39
N LEU A 355 24.56 20.59 -6.30
CA LEU A 355 23.35 21.14 -6.90
C LEU A 355 22.58 22.07 -5.95
N ILE A 356 22.83 21.97 -4.65
CA ILE A 356 22.20 22.83 -3.65
C ILE A 356 23.18 23.98 -3.35
N PRO A 357 22.82 25.24 -3.66
CA PRO A 357 23.68 26.38 -3.31
C PRO A 357 23.82 26.47 -1.79
N ASP A 358 25.05 26.56 -1.30
CA ASP A 358 25.33 26.89 0.09
C ASP A 358 24.82 28.31 0.36
N HIS A 359 23.64 28.42 0.92
CA HIS A 359 23.23 29.66 1.56
C HIS A 359 23.79 29.69 2.98
N HIS A 360 24.85 30.48 3.15
CA HIS A 360 25.34 30.94 4.45
C HIS A 360 24.29 31.77 5.18
#